data_982b5e0e4599c759181e7f31ba6fc3ce
#
_entry.id   982b5e0e4599c759181e7f31ba6fc3ce
#
_cell.length_a   1.000
_cell.length_b   1.000
_cell.length_c   1.000
_cell.angle_alpha   90.00
_cell.angle_beta   90.00
_cell.angle_gamma   90.00
#
_symmetry.space_group_name_H-M   'P 1'
#
loop_
_entity.id
_entity.type
_entity.pdbx_description
1 polymer ?
#
loop_
_entity_poly.entity_id
_entity_poly.type
_entity_poly.pdbx_seq_one_letter_code
_entity_poly.pdbx_strand_id
1 'polypeptide(L)'
;VEDFNYIFARYEKMGIVGNNGTGKSTFIKMLMGEVEPDSGRFDVGETVRFGYYSQDGLQFDEQMKVIDVVQNIAEYVDLGDGKKMGVSQFLNYFLFAPEKQHNYVYKLSGGEKRRLYLCTVLMRSPNFLVLDESTNDLDIVTLNVLEEYLRNFKGCAIVVSHDRYFMDKVVDHLLVFRGNADIKDFPGNYTQYREW
;
A
#
# COMPACT_ATOMS: atom_id res chain seq x y z
N VAL A 1 14.33 8.44 15.16
CA VAL A 1 14.77 7.04 15.09
C VAL A 1 16.26 7.00 15.38
N GLU A 2 16.65 6.21 16.36
CA GLU A 2 18.07 6.09 16.77
C GLU A 2 18.47 4.62 16.72
N ASP A 3 19.69 4.36 16.25
CA ASP A 3 20.33 3.03 16.23
C ASP A 3 19.46 1.92 15.65
N PHE A 4 18.69 2.24 14.59
CA PHE A 4 17.81 1.29 13.92
C PHE A 4 18.48 0.77 12.65
N ASN A 5 18.58 -0.56 12.56
CA ASN A 5 19.13 -1.27 11.40
C ASN A 5 18.14 -2.35 10.98
N TYR A 6 17.82 -2.40 9.69
CA TYR A 6 16.90 -3.39 9.17
C TYR A 6 17.18 -3.69 7.69
N ILE A 7 17.06 -4.96 7.31
CA ILE A 7 17.17 -5.41 5.92
C ILE A 7 15.87 -6.14 5.56
N PHE A 8 15.18 -5.64 4.52
CA PHE A 8 13.97 -6.28 4.05
C PHE A 8 14.28 -7.62 3.38
N ALA A 9 13.58 -8.67 3.80
CA ALA A 9 13.62 -9.95 3.14
C ALA A 9 12.78 -9.88 1.84
N ARG A 10 13.03 -10.83 0.94
CA ARG A 10 12.30 -10.91 -0.33
C ARG A 10 10.81 -11.14 -0.06
N TYR A 11 9.98 -10.32 -0.67
CA TYR A 11 8.49 -10.38 -0.58
C TYR A 11 7.95 -10.19 0.84
N GLU A 12 8.70 -9.55 1.70
CA GLU A 12 8.29 -9.30 3.09
C GLU A 12 7.08 -8.37 3.16
N LYS A 13 6.13 -8.72 4.01
CA LYS A 13 4.96 -7.90 4.30
C LYS A 13 5.08 -7.43 5.74
N MET A 14 5.35 -6.15 5.91
CA MET A 14 5.62 -5.55 7.22
C MET A 14 4.51 -4.60 7.63
N GLY A 15 4.06 -4.72 8.88
CA GLY A 15 3.18 -3.75 9.49
C GLY A 15 3.95 -2.73 10.31
N ILE A 16 3.49 -1.49 10.31
CA ILE A 16 4.00 -0.45 11.19
C ILE A 16 2.91 -0.07 12.17
N VAL A 17 3.20 -0.15 13.46
CA VAL A 17 2.28 0.20 14.54
C VAL A 17 2.92 1.21 15.47
N GLY A 18 2.08 2.02 16.11
CA GLY A 18 2.51 3.03 17.07
C GLY A 18 1.50 4.16 17.15
N ASN A 19 1.57 4.93 18.23
CA ASN A 19 0.71 6.08 18.42
C ASN A 19 1.07 7.21 17.45
N ASN A 20 0.15 8.14 17.24
CA ASN A 20 0.42 9.33 16.44
C ASN A 20 1.59 10.12 17.03
N GLY A 21 2.44 10.69 16.18
CA GLY A 21 3.60 11.45 16.60
C GLY A 21 4.82 10.63 16.98
N THR A 22 4.83 9.32 16.71
CA THR A 22 5.97 8.45 17.01
C THR A 22 7.01 8.37 15.88
N GLY A 23 6.79 9.08 14.77
CA GLY A 23 7.73 9.14 13.66
C GLY A 23 7.46 8.19 12.50
N LYS A 24 6.29 7.54 12.46
CA LYS A 24 5.93 6.60 11.39
C LYS A 24 5.95 7.26 10.01
N SER A 25 5.28 8.40 9.87
CA SER A 25 5.23 9.13 8.60
C SER A 25 6.60 9.62 8.15
N THR A 26 7.41 10.10 9.09
CA THR A 26 8.78 10.55 8.80
C THR A 26 9.64 9.40 8.33
N PHE A 27 9.53 8.24 8.97
CA PHE A 27 10.26 7.04 8.56
C PHE A 27 9.91 6.63 7.11
N ILE A 28 8.63 6.64 6.77
CA ILE A 28 8.16 6.31 5.41
C ILE A 28 8.71 7.31 4.40
N LYS A 29 8.67 8.61 4.71
CA LYS A 29 9.22 9.66 3.83
C LYS A 29 10.72 9.51 3.62
N MET A 30 11.46 9.15 4.66
CA MET A 30 12.89 8.86 4.53
C MET A 30 13.14 7.64 3.66
N LEU A 31 12.36 6.59 3.83
CA LEU A 31 12.48 5.38 3.02
C LEU A 31 12.27 5.67 1.53
N MET A 32 11.30 6.51 1.20
CA MET A 32 10.98 6.88 -0.18
C MET A 32 11.88 7.99 -0.74
N GLY A 33 12.81 8.51 0.05
CA GLY A 33 13.75 9.54 -0.39
C GLY A 33 13.22 10.96 -0.37
N GLU A 34 12.06 11.20 0.22
CA GLU A 34 11.47 12.55 0.33
C GLU A 34 12.11 13.40 1.42
N VAL A 35 12.68 12.77 2.44
CA VAL A 35 13.36 13.40 3.57
C VAL A 35 14.67 12.67 3.80
N GLU A 36 15.75 13.42 4.02
CA GLU A 36 17.05 12.85 4.33
C GLU A 36 17.17 12.55 5.82
N PRO A 37 17.77 11.40 6.23
CA PRO A 37 18.05 11.12 7.62
C PRO A 37 19.19 12.00 8.13
N ASP A 38 19.18 12.33 9.41
CA ASP A 38 20.25 13.10 10.05
C ASP A 38 21.58 12.34 10.03
N SER A 39 21.51 11.02 10.15
CA SER A 39 22.67 10.12 10.05
C SER A 39 22.20 8.76 9.55
N GLY A 40 23.14 7.94 9.12
CA GLY A 40 22.82 6.64 8.52
C GLY A 40 22.36 6.77 7.07
N ARG A 41 21.85 5.69 6.53
CA ARG A 41 21.45 5.63 5.12
C ARG A 41 20.35 4.62 4.88
N PHE A 42 19.66 4.82 3.76
CA PHE A 42 18.75 3.85 3.18
C PHE A 42 19.34 3.36 1.86
N ASP A 43 19.68 2.08 1.81
CA ASP A 43 20.14 1.44 0.56
C ASP A 43 18.91 0.91 -0.18
N VAL A 44 18.52 1.59 -1.25
CA VAL A 44 17.38 1.21 -2.08
C VAL A 44 17.94 0.66 -3.40
N GLY A 45 17.57 -0.59 -3.74
CA GLY A 45 18.01 -1.22 -4.98
C GLY A 45 17.51 -0.46 -6.22
N GLU A 46 18.30 -0.50 -7.30
CA GLU A 46 17.99 0.21 -8.54
C GLU A 46 16.67 -0.25 -9.19
N THR A 47 16.25 -1.49 -8.92
CA THR A 47 15.02 -2.06 -9.47
C THR A 47 13.79 -1.79 -8.62
N VAL A 48 13.93 -1.15 -7.47
CA VAL A 48 12.79 -0.85 -6.59
C VAL A 48 11.92 0.24 -7.18
N ARG A 49 10.62 -0.09 -7.31
CA ARG A 49 9.59 0.85 -7.73
C ARG A 49 8.55 0.96 -6.63
N PHE A 50 8.50 2.13 -5.99
CA PHE A 50 7.55 2.38 -4.93
C PHE A 50 6.16 2.67 -5.47
N GLY A 51 5.14 2.06 -4.83
CA GLY A 51 3.76 2.49 -4.93
C GLY A 51 3.32 3.01 -3.58
N TYR A 52 2.79 4.22 -3.53
CA TYR A 52 2.40 4.86 -2.29
C TYR A 52 0.92 5.22 -2.31
N TYR A 53 0.16 4.62 -1.44
CA TYR A 53 -1.24 4.96 -1.21
C TYR A 53 -1.35 5.74 0.10
N SER A 54 -1.81 6.99 0.02
CA SER A 54 -2.09 7.82 1.20
C SER A 54 -3.49 8.42 1.10
N GLN A 55 -4.01 8.87 2.23
CA GLN A 55 -5.33 9.52 2.29
C GLN A 55 -5.40 10.80 1.45
N ASP A 56 -4.28 11.50 1.31
CA ASP A 56 -4.22 12.82 0.66
C ASP A 56 -3.94 12.74 -0.84
N GLY A 57 -3.75 11.54 -1.38
CA GLY A 57 -3.36 11.33 -2.78
C GLY A 57 -4.50 11.31 -3.78
N LEU A 58 -5.72 11.49 -3.35
CA LEU A 58 -6.90 11.32 -4.19
C LEU A 58 -7.18 12.55 -5.05
N GLN A 59 -6.68 12.53 -6.29
CA GLN A 59 -6.96 13.56 -7.29
C GLN A 59 -7.24 12.91 -8.64
N PHE A 60 -8.41 13.20 -9.21
CA PHE A 60 -8.82 12.70 -10.52
C PHE A 60 -9.33 13.82 -11.40
N ASP A 61 -9.16 13.66 -12.72
CA ASP A 61 -10.00 14.32 -13.69
C ASP A 61 -11.36 13.62 -13.70
N GLU A 62 -12.34 14.21 -13.03
CA GLU A 62 -13.66 13.61 -12.85
C GLU A 62 -14.47 13.53 -14.15
N GLN A 63 -14.04 14.19 -15.21
CA GLN A 63 -14.66 14.12 -16.54
C GLN A 63 -14.18 12.91 -17.34
N MET A 64 -13.18 12.20 -16.87
CA MET A 64 -12.71 10.96 -17.50
C MET A 64 -13.60 9.78 -17.11
N LYS A 65 -13.63 8.78 -17.96
CA LYS A 65 -14.17 7.47 -17.61
C LYS A 65 -13.23 6.72 -16.70
N VAL A 66 -13.77 5.84 -15.86
CA VAL A 66 -13.00 5.03 -14.91
C VAL A 66 -11.87 4.28 -15.63
N ILE A 67 -12.21 3.58 -16.72
CA ILE A 67 -11.23 2.81 -17.49
C ILE A 67 -10.12 3.68 -18.05
N ASP A 68 -10.42 4.90 -18.49
CA ASP A 68 -9.44 5.80 -19.09
C ASP A 68 -8.44 6.30 -18.07
N VAL A 69 -8.86 6.54 -16.82
CA VAL A 69 -7.96 6.93 -15.74
C VAL A 69 -6.86 5.89 -15.55
N VAL A 70 -7.23 4.61 -15.54
CA VAL A 70 -6.28 3.52 -15.33
C VAL A 70 -5.48 3.22 -16.59
N GLN A 71 -6.12 3.23 -17.74
CA GLN A 71 -5.48 2.93 -19.02
C GLN A 71 -4.40 3.97 -19.40
N ASN A 72 -4.58 5.22 -18.97
CA ASN A 72 -3.57 6.26 -19.16
C ASN A 72 -2.28 5.99 -18.38
N ILE A 73 -2.35 5.16 -17.33
CA ILE A 73 -1.17 4.78 -16.55
C ILE A 73 -0.42 3.64 -17.24
N ALA A 74 -1.14 2.58 -17.63
CA ALA A 74 -0.57 1.42 -18.30
C ALA A 74 -1.68 0.60 -18.95
N GLU A 75 -1.32 -0.21 -19.93
CA GLU A 75 -2.27 -1.11 -20.62
C GLU A 75 -2.48 -2.41 -19.84
N TYR A 76 -1.53 -2.77 -18.99
CA TYR A 76 -1.61 -3.98 -18.15
C TYR A 76 -0.81 -3.76 -16.87
N VAL A 77 -1.15 -4.54 -15.84
CA VAL A 77 -0.38 -4.62 -14.61
C VAL A 77 0.52 -5.85 -14.65
N ASP A 78 1.75 -5.71 -14.16
CA ASP A 78 2.70 -6.80 -14.04
C ASP A 78 2.46 -7.49 -12.68
N LEU A 79 2.14 -8.79 -12.72
CA LEU A 79 1.89 -9.59 -11.53
C LEU A 79 3.13 -10.38 -11.07
N GLY A 80 4.26 -10.20 -11.74
CA GLY A 80 5.48 -10.97 -11.50
C GLY A 80 5.49 -12.29 -12.28
N ASP A 81 6.67 -12.91 -12.36
CA ASP A 81 6.88 -14.20 -13.06
C ASP A 81 6.40 -14.20 -14.53
N GLY A 82 6.45 -13.03 -15.18
CA GLY A 82 5.99 -12.88 -16.56
C GLY A 82 4.47 -12.84 -16.73
N LYS A 83 3.71 -12.85 -15.64
CA LYS A 83 2.25 -12.78 -15.67
C LYS A 83 1.79 -11.33 -15.74
N LYS A 84 0.79 -11.07 -16.59
CA LYS A 84 0.22 -9.75 -16.80
C LYS A 84 -1.30 -9.81 -16.76
N MET A 85 -1.92 -8.74 -16.31
CA MET A 85 -3.37 -8.59 -16.30
C MET A 85 -3.74 -7.28 -16.99
N GLY A 86 -4.65 -7.34 -17.97
CA GLY A 86 -5.12 -6.15 -18.67
C GLY A 86 -5.95 -5.23 -17.78
N VAL A 87 -6.12 -4.00 -18.22
CA VAL A 87 -6.83 -2.94 -17.44
C VAL A 87 -8.24 -3.37 -17.07
N SER A 88 -9.04 -3.82 -18.04
CA SER A 88 -10.43 -4.20 -17.76
C SER A 88 -10.54 -5.36 -16.78
N GLN A 89 -9.69 -6.37 -16.94
CA GLN A 89 -9.65 -7.52 -16.04
C GLN A 89 -9.23 -7.11 -14.64
N PHE A 90 -8.24 -6.22 -14.50
CA PHE A 90 -7.77 -5.71 -13.23
C PHE A 90 -8.84 -4.88 -12.51
N LEU A 91 -9.52 -4.01 -13.23
CA LEU A 91 -10.64 -3.23 -12.69
C LEU A 91 -11.78 -4.14 -12.23
N ASN A 92 -12.11 -5.17 -13.01
CA ASN A 92 -13.12 -6.14 -12.61
C ASN A 92 -12.71 -6.90 -11.35
N TYR A 93 -11.44 -7.26 -11.23
CA TYR A 93 -10.89 -7.89 -10.03
C TYR A 93 -11.08 -6.98 -8.80
N PHE A 94 -10.91 -5.67 -8.97
CA PHE A 94 -11.15 -4.69 -7.92
C PHE A 94 -12.59 -4.16 -7.91
N LEU A 95 -13.55 -4.96 -8.33
CA LEU A 95 -14.99 -4.74 -8.17
C LEU A 95 -15.57 -3.61 -9.04
N PHE A 96 -14.87 -3.25 -10.11
CA PHE A 96 -15.43 -2.39 -11.16
C PHE A 96 -15.92 -3.28 -12.30
N ALA A 97 -17.21 -3.59 -12.29
CA ALA A 97 -17.84 -4.35 -13.37
C ALA A 97 -17.70 -3.59 -14.70
N PRO A 98 -17.76 -4.27 -15.86
CA PRO A 98 -17.56 -3.63 -17.17
C PRO A 98 -18.45 -2.38 -17.37
N GLU A 99 -19.69 -2.40 -16.92
CA GLU A 99 -20.60 -1.27 -17.03
C GLU A 99 -20.07 -0.05 -16.25
N LYS A 100 -19.54 -0.27 -15.04
CA LYS A 100 -18.96 0.80 -14.22
C LYS A 100 -17.66 1.34 -14.79
N GLN A 101 -16.88 0.51 -15.47
CA GLN A 101 -15.64 0.94 -16.08
C GLN A 101 -15.82 2.03 -17.12
N HIS A 102 -16.96 2.05 -17.78
CA HIS A 102 -17.30 3.04 -18.82
C HIS A 102 -18.08 4.23 -18.28
N ASN A 103 -18.37 4.28 -16.98
CA ASN A 103 -18.95 5.44 -16.34
C ASN A 103 -17.88 6.51 -16.05
N TYR A 104 -18.35 7.75 -15.90
CA TYR A 104 -17.49 8.87 -15.54
C TYR A 104 -17.14 8.82 -14.06
N VAL A 105 -15.92 9.30 -13.73
CA VAL A 105 -15.44 9.32 -12.36
C VAL A 105 -16.34 10.13 -11.44
N TYR A 106 -16.93 11.24 -11.91
CA TYR A 106 -17.80 12.07 -11.10
C TYR A 106 -19.06 11.33 -10.61
N LYS A 107 -19.43 10.22 -11.27
CA LYS A 107 -20.60 9.41 -10.87
C LYS A 107 -20.28 8.40 -9.77
N LEU A 108 -19.03 8.23 -9.42
CA LEU A 108 -18.62 7.28 -8.39
C LEU A 108 -18.92 7.84 -7.00
N SER A 109 -19.23 6.93 -6.06
CA SER A 109 -19.28 7.26 -4.63
C SER A 109 -17.87 7.59 -4.12
N GLY A 110 -17.80 8.19 -2.92
CA GLY A 110 -16.51 8.45 -2.27
C GLY A 110 -15.67 7.18 -2.08
N GLY A 111 -16.32 6.09 -1.64
CA GLY A 111 -15.66 4.80 -1.47
C GLY A 111 -15.17 4.21 -2.78
N GLU A 112 -15.97 4.31 -3.84
CA GLU A 112 -15.55 3.87 -5.17
C GLU A 112 -14.38 4.68 -5.73
N LYS A 113 -14.35 5.99 -5.48
CA LYS A 113 -13.21 6.84 -5.87
C LYS A 113 -11.94 6.42 -5.16
N ARG A 114 -12.01 6.08 -3.88
CA ARG A 114 -10.85 5.61 -3.12
C ARG A 114 -10.35 4.26 -3.63
N ARG A 115 -11.27 3.37 -3.97
CA ARG A 115 -10.94 2.09 -4.59
C ARG A 115 -10.27 2.30 -5.95
N LEU A 116 -10.76 3.23 -6.75
CA LEU A 116 -10.14 3.60 -8.02
C LEU A 116 -8.73 4.16 -7.81
N TYR A 117 -8.55 5.00 -6.81
CA TYR A 117 -7.22 5.52 -6.45
C TYR A 117 -6.26 4.38 -6.12
N LEU A 118 -6.70 3.40 -5.33
CA LEU A 118 -5.90 2.20 -5.07
C LEU A 118 -5.50 1.52 -6.38
N CYS A 119 -6.43 1.34 -7.30
CA CYS A 119 -6.14 0.76 -8.62
C CYS A 119 -5.08 1.55 -9.38
N THR A 120 -5.11 2.88 -9.32
CA THR A 120 -4.10 3.71 -9.99
C THR A 120 -2.70 3.50 -9.40
N VAL A 121 -2.60 3.32 -8.09
CA VAL A 121 -1.32 3.03 -7.43
C VAL A 121 -0.79 1.66 -7.86
N LEU A 122 -1.64 0.65 -7.85
CA LEU A 122 -1.23 -0.73 -8.19
C LEU A 122 -0.94 -0.89 -9.67
N MET A 123 -1.61 -0.14 -10.54
CA MET A 123 -1.43 -0.23 -11.99
C MET A 123 -0.06 0.25 -12.45
N ARG A 124 0.67 1.00 -11.63
CA ARG A 124 2.05 1.37 -11.90
C ARG A 124 3.03 0.21 -11.72
N SER A 125 2.51 -0.97 -11.38
CA SER A 125 3.29 -2.19 -11.14
C SER A 125 4.42 -1.99 -10.12
N PRO A 126 4.14 -1.47 -8.92
CA PRO A 126 5.16 -1.33 -7.90
C PRO A 126 5.64 -2.70 -7.43
N ASN A 127 6.88 -2.78 -7.00
CA ASN A 127 7.42 -3.95 -6.32
C ASN A 127 7.75 -3.67 -4.84
N PHE A 128 7.50 -2.44 -4.40
CA PHE A 128 7.55 -2.05 -2.99
C PHE A 128 6.35 -1.15 -2.71
N LEU A 129 5.33 -1.70 -2.06
CA LEU A 129 4.06 -1.01 -1.85
C LEU A 129 3.99 -0.46 -0.43
N VAL A 130 3.60 0.80 -0.31
CA VAL A 130 3.37 1.45 0.97
C VAL A 130 1.90 1.83 1.07
N LEU A 131 1.20 1.23 2.03
CA LEU A 131 -0.20 1.50 2.30
C LEU A 131 -0.30 2.26 3.63
N ASP A 132 -0.46 3.58 3.54
CA ASP A 132 -0.46 4.46 4.70
C ASP A 132 -1.89 4.79 5.12
N GLU A 133 -2.35 4.11 6.18
CA GLU A 133 -3.68 4.22 6.77
C GLU A 133 -4.84 4.00 5.77
N SER A 134 -4.61 3.14 4.78
CA SER A 134 -5.57 2.85 3.71
C SER A 134 -6.86 2.20 4.20
N THR A 135 -6.81 1.46 5.32
CA THR A 135 -7.96 0.69 5.80
C THR A 135 -9.10 1.56 6.32
N ASN A 136 -8.82 2.82 6.72
CA ASN A 136 -9.86 3.73 7.19
C ASN A 136 -10.80 4.20 6.07
N ASP A 137 -10.32 4.17 4.83
CA ASP A 137 -11.02 4.73 3.68
C ASP A 137 -11.63 3.68 2.76
N LEU A 138 -11.25 2.42 2.92
CA LEU A 138 -11.69 1.33 2.07
C LEU A 138 -12.77 0.51 2.78
N ASP A 139 -13.82 0.14 2.03
CA ASP A 139 -14.86 -0.73 2.56
C ASP A 139 -14.35 -2.17 2.74
N ILE A 140 -15.11 -2.99 3.47
CA ILE A 140 -14.73 -4.37 3.79
C ILE A 140 -14.53 -5.20 2.54
N VAL A 141 -15.39 -5.02 1.53
CA VAL A 141 -15.30 -5.80 0.29
C VAL A 141 -14.00 -5.49 -0.45
N THR A 142 -13.64 -4.20 -0.53
CA THR A 142 -12.36 -3.77 -1.14
C THR A 142 -11.18 -4.28 -0.34
N LEU A 143 -11.25 -4.25 0.99
CA LEU A 143 -10.18 -4.78 1.85
C LEU A 143 -9.96 -6.28 1.63
N ASN A 144 -11.02 -7.05 1.41
CA ASN A 144 -10.91 -8.47 1.12
C ASN A 144 -10.18 -8.73 -0.20
N VAL A 145 -10.46 -7.93 -1.22
CA VAL A 145 -9.77 -8.03 -2.51
C VAL A 145 -8.30 -7.62 -2.36
N LEU A 146 -8.04 -6.54 -1.63
CA LEU A 146 -6.68 -6.07 -1.37
C LEU A 146 -5.87 -7.11 -0.59
N GLU A 147 -6.46 -7.77 0.39
CA GLU A 147 -5.84 -8.86 1.13
C GLU A 147 -5.40 -9.99 0.19
N GLU A 148 -6.29 -10.42 -0.71
CA GLU A 148 -5.97 -11.45 -1.69
C GLU A 148 -4.85 -11.00 -2.63
N TYR A 149 -4.91 -9.76 -3.11
CA TYR A 149 -3.87 -9.18 -3.95
C TYR A 149 -2.51 -9.20 -3.24
N LEU A 150 -2.46 -8.76 -1.98
CA LEU A 150 -1.21 -8.71 -1.20
C LEU A 150 -0.66 -10.11 -0.90
N ARG A 151 -1.53 -11.08 -0.70
CA ARG A 151 -1.11 -12.47 -0.47
C ARG A 151 -0.34 -13.03 -1.66
N ASN A 152 -0.72 -12.65 -2.87
CA ASN A 152 -0.09 -13.09 -4.12
C ASN A 152 0.94 -12.09 -4.65
N PHE A 153 1.13 -10.97 -3.97
CA PHE A 153 2.00 -9.88 -4.41
C PHE A 153 3.47 -10.28 -4.38
N LYS A 154 4.13 -10.19 -5.53
CA LYS A 154 5.56 -10.50 -5.70
C LYS A 154 6.42 -9.27 -5.45
N GLY A 155 6.38 -8.77 -4.23
CA GLY A 155 7.13 -7.60 -3.80
C GLY A 155 6.99 -7.40 -2.30
N CYS A 156 7.71 -6.42 -1.78
CA CYS A 156 7.60 -6.03 -0.38
C CYS A 156 6.41 -5.08 -0.19
N ALA A 157 5.82 -5.11 0.99
CA ALA A 157 4.79 -4.14 1.36
C ALA A 157 4.99 -3.67 2.79
N ILE A 158 4.74 -2.39 3.00
CA ILE A 158 4.62 -1.79 4.33
C ILE A 158 3.17 -1.36 4.49
N VAL A 159 2.55 -1.79 5.58
CA VAL A 159 1.15 -1.47 5.88
C VAL A 159 1.10 -0.74 7.22
N VAL A 160 0.57 0.49 7.19
CA VAL A 160 0.25 1.26 8.40
C VAL A 160 -1.25 1.25 8.57
N SER A 161 -1.75 0.61 9.63
CA SER A 161 -3.18 0.48 9.84
C SER A 161 -3.49 0.27 11.33
N HIS A 162 -4.68 0.69 11.74
CA HIS A 162 -5.24 0.38 13.04
C HIS A 162 -6.21 -0.81 12.99
N ASP A 163 -6.46 -1.34 11.80
CA ASP A 163 -7.32 -2.51 11.61
C ASP A 163 -6.53 -3.79 11.89
N ARG A 164 -6.77 -4.36 13.08
CA ARG A 164 -6.10 -5.57 13.54
C ARG A 164 -6.36 -6.77 12.63
N TYR A 165 -7.58 -6.93 12.16
CA TYR A 165 -7.95 -8.07 11.34
C TYR A 165 -7.24 -8.03 9.99
N PHE A 166 -7.19 -6.86 9.38
CA PHE A 166 -6.47 -6.67 8.12
C PHE A 166 -4.96 -6.91 8.31
N MET A 167 -4.38 -6.33 9.35
CA MET A 167 -2.96 -6.49 9.66
C MET A 167 -2.58 -7.95 9.87
N ASP A 168 -3.36 -8.70 10.64
CA ASP A 168 -3.07 -10.10 10.91
C ASP A 168 -3.07 -10.97 9.66
N LYS A 169 -3.87 -10.60 8.65
CA LYS A 169 -3.98 -11.36 7.41
C LYS A 169 -2.89 -11.06 6.40
N VAL A 170 -2.32 -9.86 6.43
CA VAL A 170 -1.41 -9.41 5.38
C VAL A 170 0.04 -9.27 5.83
N VAL A 171 0.30 -9.09 7.12
CA VAL A 171 1.67 -8.89 7.62
C VAL A 171 2.14 -10.06 8.46
N ASP A 172 3.43 -10.35 8.36
CA ASP A 172 4.10 -11.40 9.14
C ASP A 172 5.15 -10.84 10.09
N HIS A 173 5.35 -9.53 10.08
CA HIS A 173 6.39 -8.84 10.81
C HIS A 173 5.93 -7.43 11.16
N LEU A 174 6.29 -6.93 12.34
CA LEU A 174 5.93 -5.57 12.77
C LEU A 174 7.16 -4.75 13.12
N LEU A 175 7.12 -3.46 12.78
CA LEU A 175 7.95 -2.43 13.38
C LEU A 175 7.08 -1.63 14.34
N VAL A 176 7.44 -1.66 15.62
CA VAL A 176 6.68 -1.00 16.67
C VAL A 176 7.36 0.32 17.02
N PHE A 177 6.70 1.43 16.72
CA PHE A 177 7.17 2.77 17.04
C PHE A 177 6.67 3.15 18.44
N ARG A 178 7.58 3.12 19.42
CA ARG A 178 7.23 3.34 20.82
C ARG A 178 7.35 4.79 21.28
N GLY A 179 7.78 5.69 20.38
CA GLY A 179 8.09 7.07 20.72
C GLY A 179 9.54 7.25 21.16
N ASN A 180 9.95 8.49 21.40
CA ASN A 180 11.33 8.83 21.80
C ASN A 180 12.40 8.24 20.87
N ALA A 181 12.12 8.22 19.57
CA ALA A 181 12.98 7.67 18.52
C ALA A 181 13.26 6.17 18.63
N ASP A 182 12.50 5.44 19.42
CA ASP A 182 12.66 4.01 19.65
C ASP A 182 11.75 3.18 18.73
N ILE A 183 12.33 2.29 17.93
CA ILE A 183 11.62 1.35 17.08
C ILE A 183 11.98 -0.07 17.49
N LYS A 184 10.97 -0.87 17.82
CA LYS A 184 11.14 -2.28 18.13
C LYS A 184 10.77 -3.14 16.94
N ASP A 185 11.66 -4.05 16.57
CA ASP A 185 11.40 -5.09 15.60
C ASP A 185 10.70 -6.28 16.29
N PHE A 186 9.49 -6.59 15.83
CA PHE A 186 8.70 -7.69 16.38
C PHE A 186 8.39 -8.71 15.28
N PRO A 187 8.97 -9.93 15.34
CA PRO A 187 8.83 -10.94 14.29
C PRO A 187 7.53 -11.74 14.45
N GLY A 188 6.39 -11.09 14.33
CA GLY A 188 5.09 -11.73 14.45
C GLY A 188 3.98 -10.84 13.92
N ASN A 189 2.74 -11.31 14.04
CA ASN A 189 1.58 -10.55 13.60
C ASN A 189 1.05 -9.62 14.72
N TYR A 190 0.01 -8.85 14.39
CA TYR A 190 -0.56 -7.86 15.31
C TYR A 190 -1.18 -8.50 16.56
N THR A 191 -1.86 -9.64 16.42
CA THR A 191 -2.44 -10.36 17.55
C THR A 191 -1.35 -10.82 18.52
N GLN A 192 -0.28 -11.42 18.00
CA GLN A 192 0.87 -11.84 18.83
C GLN A 192 1.51 -10.65 19.56
N TYR A 193 1.62 -9.52 18.90
CA TYR A 193 2.14 -8.30 19.50
C TYR A 193 1.25 -7.83 20.67
N ARG A 194 -0.06 -7.89 20.51
CA ARG A 194 -1.00 -7.47 21.56
C ARG A 194 -0.96 -8.37 22.79
N GLU A 195 -0.60 -9.61 22.61
CA GLU A 195 -0.44 -10.58 23.70
C GLU A 195 0.91 -10.47 24.40
N TRP A 196 1.88 -9.87 23.76
CA TRP A 196 3.24 -9.69 24.27
C TRP A 196 3.37 -8.41 25.09
#